data_7f93126b33e1e010a1abb6a1ca49ef0b
#
_entry.id   7f93126b33e1e010a1abb6a1ca49ef0b
#
_cell.length_a   1.000
_cell.length_b   1.000
_cell.length_c   1.000
_cell.angle_alpha   90.00
_cell.angle_beta   90.00
_cell.angle_gamma   90.00
#
_symmetry.space_group_name_H-M   'P 1'
#
loop_
_entity.id
_entity.type
_entity.pdbx_description
1 polymer ?
#
loop_
_entity_poly.entity_id
_entity_poly.type
_entity_poly.pdbx_seq_one_letter_code
_entity_poly.pdbx_strand_id
1 'polypeptide(L)'
;MVINEECKKCQIKRNINKYPVNATEEKITEYQYKVKEIVKNSDGLSTPQVAEKMDNLRQELFGNVMDYTEIKQHYNQLMLEHFPYMKNKVDTSENHLKTAIQYAMVGNYIDFGALENVNEGELKAQLDEAININIDSKLLDVFKNDLVNAKRLVYFTDKIGRAHV
;
A
#
# COMPACT_ATOMS: atom_id res chain seq x y z
N MET A 1 10.35 8.59 11.07
CA MET A 1 11.45 8.71 10.07
C MET A 1 11.20 9.99 9.30
N VAL A 2 12.16 10.91 9.29
CA VAL A 2 12.07 12.20 8.57
C VAL A 2 12.24 11.95 7.08
N ILE A 3 11.54 12.73 6.24
CA ILE A 3 11.63 12.63 4.78
C ILE A 3 13.06 12.96 4.31
N ASN A 4 13.63 12.15 3.43
CA ASN A 4 14.92 12.35 2.81
C ASN A 4 14.77 12.89 1.38
N GLU A 5 15.88 13.27 0.73
CA GLU A 5 15.87 13.87 -0.61
C GLU A 5 15.28 12.92 -1.69
N GLU A 6 15.53 11.61 -1.60
CA GLU A 6 14.95 10.64 -2.53
C GLU A 6 13.43 10.55 -2.35
N CYS A 7 12.95 10.55 -1.10
CA CYS A 7 11.53 10.60 -0.81
C CYS A 7 10.89 11.91 -1.29
N LYS A 8 11.58 13.06 -1.17
CA LYS A 8 11.10 14.35 -1.70
C LYS A 8 10.92 14.29 -3.21
N LYS A 9 11.92 13.79 -3.95
CA LYS A 9 11.82 13.59 -5.41
C LYS A 9 10.66 12.66 -5.78
N CYS A 10 10.51 11.55 -5.05
CA CYS A 10 9.42 10.60 -5.24
C CYS A 10 8.06 11.27 -5.02
N GLN A 11 7.89 12.05 -3.95
CA GLN A 11 6.64 12.77 -3.68
C GLN A 11 6.28 13.76 -4.79
N ILE A 12 7.24 14.51 -5.33
CA ILE A 12 7.00 15.38 -6.49
C ILE A 12 6.54 14.54 -7.69
N LYS A 13 7.33 13.53 -8.08
CA LYS A 13 7.05 12.69 -9.25
C LYS A 13 5.63 12.07 -9.20
N ARG A 14 5.23 11.59 -8.03
CA ARG A 14 3.93 10.91 -7.82
C ARG A 14 2.75 11.86 -7.77
N ASN A 15 2.95 13.11 -7.39
CA ASN A 15 1.84 14.04 -7.14
C ASN A 15 1.72 15.15 -8.20
N ILE A 16 2.78 15.53 -8.90
CA ILE A 16 2.81 16.71 -9.75
C ILE A 16 1.73 16.70 -10.87
N ASN A 17 1.33 15.53 -11.33
CA ASN A 17 0.32 15.34 -12.37
C ASN A 17 -0.97 14.69 -11.85
N LYS A 18 -1.16 14.63 -10.52
CA LYS A 18 -2.31 13.98 -9.90
C LYS A 18 -3.45 14.96 -9.69
N TYR A 19 -4.09 15.36 -10.78
CA TYR A 19 -5.24 16.27 -10.81
C TYR A 19 -6.31 15.74 -11.78
N PRO A 20 -7.58 16.22 -11.71
CA PRO A 20 -8.66 15.79 -12.59
C PRO A 20 -8.40 16.13 -14.06
N VAL A 21 -8.89 15.27 -14.95
CA VAL A 21 -8.77 15.48 -16.42
C VAL A 21 -9.46 16.77 -16.87
N ASN A 22 -10.50 17.20 -16.18
CA ASN A 22 -11.27 18.42 -16.48
C ASN A 22 -10.79 19.65 -15.69
N ALA A 23 -9.63 19.58 -15.03
CA ALA A 23 -9.06 20.73 -14.34
C ALA A 23 -8.67 21.84 -15.32
N THR A 24 -8.87 23.11 -14.94
CA THR A 24 -8.43 24.27 -15.74
C THR A 24 -6.91 24.43 -15.65
N GLU A 25 -6.30 24.99 -16.72
CA GLU A 25 -4.86 25.23 -16.74
C GLU A 25 -4.36 26.11 -15.59
N GLU A 26 -5.18 27.07 -15.16
CA GLU A 26 -4.88 27.93 -14.02
C GLU A 26 -4.74 27.10 -12.71
N LYS A 27 -5.74 26.24 -12.44
CA LYS A 27 -5.71 25.37 -11.25
C LYS A 27 -4.59 24.32 -11.32
N ILE A 28 -4.29 23.80 -12.51
CA ILE A 28 -3.16 22.89 -12.71
C ILE A 28 -1.85 23.58 -12.35
N THR A 29 -1.64 24.78 -12.86
CA THR A 29 -0.42 25.57 -12.61
C THR A 29 -0.27 25.88 -11.12
N GLU A 30 -1.35 26.32 -10.47
CA GLU A 30 -1.38 26.57 -9.03
C GLU A 30 -1.06 25.31 -8.23
N TYR A 31 -1.69 24.18 -8.58
CA TYR A 31 -1.46 22.90 -7.93
C TYR A 31 -0.01 22.46 -8.04
N GLN A 32 0.56 22.47 -9.24
CA GLN A 32 1.95 22.06 -9.49
C GLN A 32 2.96 22.95 -8.74
N TYR A 33 2.68 24.23 -8.64
CA TYR A 33 3.49 25.16 -7.85
C TYR A 33 3.42 24.80 -6.36
N LYS A 34 2.20 24.66 -5.80
CA LYS A 34 1.99 24.32 -4.38
C LYS A 34 2.56 22.95 -4.01
N VAL A 35 2.49 21.95 -4.90
CA VAL A 35 3.14 20.64 -4.70
C VAL A 35 4.64 20.79 -4.46
N LYS A 36 5.33 21.58 -5.28
CA LYS A 36 6.76 21.85 -5.13
C LYS A 36 7.06 22.59 -3.83
N GLU A 37 6.24 23.57 -3.45
CA GLU A 37 6.41 24.34 -2.21
C GLU A 37 6.19 23.44 -0.96
N ILE A 38 5.20 22.55 -0.98
CA ILE A 38 4.99 21.59 0.13
C ILE A 38 6.23 20.73 0.32
N VAL A 39 6.81 20.20 -0.75
CA VAL A 39 8.01 19.35 -0.67
C VAL A 39 9.22 20.16 -0.23
N LYS A 40 9.41 21.36 -0.76
CA LYS A 40 10.50 22.27 -0.38
C LYS A 40 10.49 22.58 1.13
N ASN A 41 9.28 22.76 1.69
CA ASN A 41 9.10 23.09 3.11
C ASN A 41 8.81 21.85 3.98
N SER A 42 9.21 20.67 3.55
CA SER A 42 8.92 19.40 4.27
C SER A 42 10.02 18.96 5.24
N ASP A 43 11.02 19.77 5.49
CA ASP A 43 12.07 19.44 6.44
C ASP A 43 11.52 19.17 7.84
N GLY A 44 11.95 18.08 8.45
CA GLY A 44 11.44 17.63 9.74
C GLY A 44 10.13 16.82 9.67
N LEU A 45 9.44 16.78 8.54
CA LEU A 45 8.23 15.99 8.36
C LEU A 45 8.55 14.54 7.97
N SER A 46 7.61 13.64 8.25
CA SER A 46 7.61 12.28 7.72
C SER A 46 6.95 12.21 6.35
N THR A 47 7.26 11.19 5.56
CA THR A 47 6.62 10.97 4.25
C THR A 47 5.08 10.92 4.32
N PRO A 48 4.44 10.25 5.31
CA PRO A 48 2.98 10.29 5.46
C PRO A 48 2.42 11.70 5.72
N GLN A 49 3.11 12.52 6.51
CA GLN A 49 2.68 13.91 6.75
C GLN A 49 2.75 14.77 5.49
N VAL A 50 3.75 14.53 4.64
CA VAL A 50 3.84 15.20 3.33
C VAL A 50 2.72 14.73 2.41
N ALA A 51 2.45 13.43 2.37
CA ALA A 51 1.34 12.86 1.58
C ALA A 51 -0.02 13.44 2.02
N GLU A 52 -0.26 13.56 3.30
CA GLU A 52 -1.48 14.19 3.84
C GLU A 52 -1.64 15.65 3.37
N LYS A 53 -0.55 16.44 3.37
CA LYS A 53 -0.58 17.82 2.85
C LYS A 53 -0.91 17.86 1.36
N MET A 54 -0.43 16.88 0.57
CA MET A 54 -0.76 16.76 -0.85
C MET A 54 -2.24 16.39 -1.07
N ASP A 55 -2.78 15.51 -0.24
CA ASP A 55 -4.19 15.12 -0.30
C ASP A 55 -5.10 16.31 0.06
N ASN A 56 -4.75 17.06 1.12
CA ASN A 56 -5.46 18.26 1.51
C ASN A 56 -5.44 19.34 0.41
N LEU A 57 -4.28 19.55 -0.24
CA LEU A 57 -4.16 20.48 -1.36
C LEU A 57 -5.06 20.07 -2.54
N ARG A 58 -5.13 18.78 -2.87
CA ARG A 58 -6.02 18.28 -3.93
C ARG A 58 -7.48 18.52 -3.58
N GLN A 59 -7.84 18.24 -2.34
CA GLN A 59 -9.20 18.46 -1.86
C GLN A 59 -9.59 19.94 -1.88
N GLU A 60 -8.67 20.86 -1.51
CA GLU A 60 -8.88 22.30 -1.54
C GLU A 60 -9.13 22.82 -2.95
N LEU A 61 -8.27 22.43 -3.92
CA LEU A 61 -8.32 22.99 -5.28
C LEU A 61 -9.36 22.31 -6.17
N PHE A 62 -9.58 21.01 -5.99
CA PHE A 62 -10.38 20.20 -6.91
C PHE A 62 -11.59 19.53 -6.26
N GLY A 63 -11.74 19.62 -4.94
CA GLY A 63 -12.75 18.87 -4.20
C GLY A 63 -12.39 17.40 -4.04
N ASN A 64 -13.38 16.56 -3.71
CA ASN A 64 -13.16 15.13 -3.48
C ASN A 64 -12.97 14.37 -4.81
N VAL A 65 -11.79 14.48 -5.39
CA VAL A 65 -11.47 14.07 -6.77
C VAL A 65 -11.16 12.59 -6.92
N MET A 66 -10.81 11.91 -5.82
CA MET A 66 -10.40 10.51 -5.89
C MET A 66 -11.14 9.70 -4.80
N ASP A 67 -12.35 9.28 -5.16
CA ASP A 67 -13.05 8.26 -4.38
C ASP A 67 -12.55 6.87 -4.79
N TYR A 68 -11.74 6.26 -3.95
CA TYR A 68 -11.25 4.91 -4.15
C TYR A 68 -12.21 3.84 -3.61
N THR A 69 -13.43 4.21 -3.20
CA THR A 69 -14.35 3.30 -2.53
C THR A 69 -14.71 2.10 -3.41
N GLU A 70 -15.10 2.34 -4.66
CA GLU A 70 -15.45 1.28 -5.60
C GLU A 70 -14.25 0.38 -5.93
N ILE A 71 -13.08 0.98 -6.17
CA ILE A 71 -11.85 0.24 -6.44
C ILE A 71 -11.48 -0.64 -5.25
N LYS A 72 -11.53 -0.10 -4.03
CA LYS A 72 -11.26 -0.86 -2.81
C LYS A 72 -12.26 -1.99 -2.59
N GLN A 73 -13.55 -1.75 -2.83
CA GLN A 73 -14.58 -2.78 -2.73
C GLN A 73 -14.32 -3.91 -3.74
N HIS A 74 -14.02 -3.57 -4.99
CA HIS A 74 -13.71 -4.54 -6.03
C HIS A 74 -12.53 -5.45 -5.63
N TYR A 75 -11.40 -4.87 -5.23
CA TYR A 75 -10.23 -5.68 -4.85
C TYR A 75 -10.39 -6.43 -3.53
N ASN A 76 -11.16 -5.90 -2.58
CA ASN A 76 -11.51 -6.65 -1.38
C ASN A 76 -12.34 -7.89 -1.75
N GLN A 77 -13.32 -7.74 -2.63
CA GLN A 77 -14.12 -8.86 -3.10
C GLN A 77 -13.26 -9.90 -3.85
N LEU A 78 -12.38 -9.46 -4.75
CA LEU A 78 -11.44 -10.31 -5.46
C LEU A 78 -10.54 -11.11 -4.50
N MET A 79 -10.02 -10.47 -3.46
CA MET A 79 -9.21 -11.15 -2.45
C MET A 79 -10.01 -12.16 -1.63
N LEU A 80 -11.28 -11.86 -1.31
CA LEU A 80 -12.16 -12.81 -0.64
C LEU A 80 -12.43 -14.05 -1.51
N GLU A 81 -12.55 -13.90 -2.82
CA GLU A 81 -12.70 -15.00 -3.76
C GLU A 81 -11.44 -15.89 -3.84
N HIS A 82 -10.26 -15.30 -3.73
CA HIS A 82 -9.00 -16.04 -3.69
C HIS A 82 -8.66 -16.63 -2.30
N PHE A 83 -9.33 -16.16 -1.23
CA PHE A 83 -9.02 -16.58 0.14
C PHE A 83 -9.09 -18.09 0.37
N PRO A 84 -10.12 -18.85 -0.11
CA PRO A 84 -10.17 -20.29 0.06
C PRO A 84 -8.97 -21.02 -0.55
N TYR A 85 -8.50 -20.53 -1.71
CA TYR A 85 -7.31 -21.07 -2.37
C TYR A 85 -6.05 -20.85 -1.52
N MET A 86 -5.81 -19.61 -1.09
CA MET A 86 -4.66 -19.26 -0.25
C MET A 86 -4.70 -20.04 1.08
N LYS A 87 -5.87 -20.10 1.72
CA LYS A 87 -6.06 -20.85 2.96
C LYS A 87 -5.71 -22.32 2.79
N ASN A 88 -6.20 -22.97 1.73
CA ASN A 88 -5.87 -24.36 1.45
C ASN A 88 -4.36 -24.57 1.27
N LYS A 89 -3.68 -23.66 0.55
CA LYS A 89 -2.22 -23.72 0.38
C LYS A 89 -1.47 -23.59 1.70
N VAL A 90 -1.93 -22.72 2.58
CA VAL A 90 -1.37 -22.59 3.94
C VAL A 90 -1.62 -23.87 4.73
N ASP A 91 -2.86 -24.35 4.80
CA ASP A 91 -3.27 -25.49 5.61
C ASP A 91 -2.60 -26.81 5.18
N THR A 92 -2.26 -26.94 3.89
CA THR A 92 -1.61 -28.15 3.33
C THR A 92 -0.09 -28.06 3.22
N SER A 93 0.50 -26.93 3.55
CA SER A 93 1.95 -26.74 3.46
C SER A 93 2.68 -27.37 4.65
N GLU A 94 3.94 -27.78 4.46
CA GLU A 94 4.80 -28.29 5.53
C GLU A 94 5.10 -27.23 6.62
N ASN A 95 5.11 -25.97 6.25
CA ASN A 95 5.35 -24.84 7.15
C ASN A 95 4.29 -23.75 6.98
N HIS A 96 3.19 -23.90 7.73
CA HIS A 96 2.03 -23.02 7.68
C HIS A 96 2.39 -21.56 7.91
N LEU A 97 3.26 -21.27 8.89
CA LEU A 97 3.68 -19.91 9.21
C LEU A 97 4.45 -19.27 8.03
N LYS A 98 5.41 -20.01 7.46
CA LYS A 98 6.17 -19.54 6.29
C LYS A 98 5.24 -19.22 5.15
N THR A 99 4.35 -20.14 4.81
CA THR A 99 3.42 -19.98 3.68
C THR A 99 2.45 -18.81 3.92
N ALA A 100 1.95 -18.64 5.15
CA ALA A 100 1.09 -17.50 5.49
C ALA A 100 1.83 -16.17 5.34
N ILE A 101 3.10 -16.09 5.77
CA ILE A 101 3.94 -14.88 5.59
C ILE A 101 4.16 -14.60 4.11
N GLN A 102 4.44 -15.62 3.29
CA GLN A 102 4.63 -15.48 1.85
C GLN A 102 3.39 -14.84 1.18
N TYR A 103 2.18 -15.31 1.51
CA TYR A 103 0.94 -14.70 1.03
C TYR A 103 0.74 -13.27 1.57
N ALA A 104 1.06 -13.01 2.84
CA ALA A 104 0.99 -11.68 3.41
C ALA A 104 1.93 -10.68 2.70
N MET A 105 3.11 -11.13 2.26
CA MET A 105 4.04 -10.31 1.47
C MET A 105 3.47 -9.96 0.09
N VAL A 106 2.77 -10.88 -0.57
CA VAL A 106 2.09 -10.63 -1.85
C VAL A 106 0.92 -9.67 -1.68
N GLY A 107 0.21 -9.70 -0.54
CA GLY A 107 -0.86 -8.76 -0.25
C GLY A 107 -0.44 -7.28 -0.35
N ASN A 108 0.84 -6.99 -0.11
CA ASN A 108 1.43 -5.67 -0.29
C ASN A 108 1.52 -5.22 -1.77
N TYR A 109 1.37 -6.15 -2.72
CA TYR A 109 1.32 -5.85 -4.16
C TYR A 109 0.07 -5.05 -4.55
N ILE A 110 -1.02 -5.15 -3.77
CA ILE A 110 -2.29 -4.43 -4.01
C ILE A 110 -2.25 -3.03 -3.37
N ASP A 111 -1.10 -2.40 -3.28
CA ASP A 111 -1.00 -1.02 -2.80
C ASP A 111 -1.24 -0.02 -3.94
N PHE A 112 -2.47 0.46 -4.08
CA PHE A 112 -2.84 1.52 -5.03
C PHE A 112 -2.11 2.85 -4.78
N GLY A 113 -1.53 3.03 -3.61
CA GLY A 113 -0.62 4.13 -3.34
C GLY A 113 0.71 3.98 -4.09
N ALA A 114 1.14 2.76 -4.37
CA ALA A 114 2.41 2.43 -5.03
C ALA A 114 2.26 2.12 -6.52
N LEU A 115 1.11 1.53 -6.93
CA LEU A 115 0.85 1.09 -8.29
C LEU A 115 -0.33 1.87 -8.90
N GLU A 116 -0.14 2.43 -10.08
CA GLU A 116 -1.18 3.17 -10.79
C GLU A 116 -2.27 2.25 -11.36
N ASN A 117 -1.91 1.01 -11.67
CA ASN A 117 -2.83 -0.02 -12.18
C ASN A 117 -2.46 -1.38 -11.60
N VAL A 118 -3.40 -2.02 -10.90
CA VAL A 118 -3.29 -3.42 -10.50
C VAL A 118 -4.02 -4.27 -11.53
N ASN A 119 -3.29 -5.17 -12.20
CA ASN A 119 -3.87 -6.11 -13.16
C ASN A 119 -4.26 -7.39 -12.43
N GLU A 120 -5.52 -7.83 -12.56
CA GLU A 120 -6.02 -9.05 -11.90
C GLU A 120 -5.25 -10.30 -12.31
N GLY A 121 -4.83 -10.39 -13.58
CA GLY A 121 -4.01 -11.49 -14.07
C GLY A 121 -2.63 -11.52 -13.42
N GLU A 122 -2.02 -10.36 -13.22
CA GLU A 122 -0.75 -10.22 -12.52
C GLU A 122 -0.90 -10.54 -11.02
N LEU A 123 -1.99 -10.11 -10.40
CA LEU A 123 -2.29 -10.46 -9.01
C LEU A 123 -2.38 -11.99 -8.83
N LYS A 124 -3.12 -12.66 -9.71
CA LYS A 124 -3.22 -14.12 -9.66
C LYS A 124 -1.86 -14.78 -9.85
N ALA A 125 -1.06 -14.35 -10.82
CA ALA A 125 0.29 -14.85 -11.02
C ALA A 125 1.17 -14.64 -9.76
N GLN A 126 1.09 -13.49 -9.12
CA GLN A 126 1.80 -13.21 -7.87
C GLN A 126 1.34 -14.12 -6.72
N LEU A 127 0.05 -14.41 -6.62
CA LEU A 127 -0.49 -15.35 -5.62
C LEU A 127 0.00 -16.79 -5.88
N ASP A 128 0.06 -17.22 -7.13
CA ASP A 128 0.56 -18.54 -7.51
C ASP A 128 2.06 -18.68 -7.22
N GLU A 129 2.83 -17.60 -7.41
CA GLU A 129 4.28 -17.54 -7.16
C GLU A 129 4.64 -17.25 -5.68
N ALA A 130 3.67 -16.90 -4.83
CA ALA A 130 3.91 -16.53 -3.44
C ALA A 130 4.75 -17.54 -2.67
N ILE A 131 4.51 -18.84 -2.89
CA ILE A 131 5.20 -19.95 -2.22
C ILE A 131 6.69 -20.03 -2.58
N ASN A 132 7.12 -19.40 -3.68
CA ASN A 132 8.50 -19.36 -4.15
C ASN A 132 9.30 -18.20 -3.51
N ILE A 133 8.64 -17.29 -2.77
CA ILE A 133 9.33 -16.20 -2.06
C ILE A 133 10.28 -16.80 -1.03
N ASN A 134 11.56 -16.44 -1.15
CA ASN A 134 12.57 -16.89 -0.20
C ASN A 134 12.45 -16.15 1.13
N ILE A 135 12.31 -16.90 2.21
CA ILE A 135 12.35 -16.37 3.58
C ILE A 135 13.52 -17.02 4.29
N ASP A 136 14.36 -16.21 4.91
CA ASP A 136 15.49 -16.71 5.71
C ASP A 136 14.98 -17.61 6.85
N SER A 137 15.43 -18.87 6.86
CA SER A 137 14.96 -19.86 7.82
C SER A 137 15.32 -19.49 9.26
N LYS A 138 16.48 -18.86 9.50
CA LYS A 138 16.90 -18.43 10.83
C LYS A 138 16.01 -17.32 11.36
N LEU A 139 15.66 -16.33 10.51
CA LEU A 139 14.72 -15.28 10.90
C LEU A 139 13.33 -15.84 11.17
N LEU A 140 12.89 -16.81 10.37
CA LEU A 140 11.60 -17.48 10.58
C LEU A 140 11.55 -18.24 11.90
N ASP A 141 12.63 -18.94 12.26
CA ASP A 141 12.74 -19.67 13.53
C ASP A 141 12.73 -18.71 14.73
N VAL A 142 13.47 -17.61 14.65
CA VAL A 142 13.44 -16.56 15.68
C VAL A 142 12.03 -15.99 15.82
N PHE A 143 11.39 -15.62 14.72
CA PHE A 143 10.02 -15.09 14.74
C PHE A 143 9.02 -16.09 15.33
N LYS A 144 9.09 -17.35 14.94
CA LYS A 144 8.25 -18.42 15.49
C LYS A 144 8.43 -18.55 17.00
N ASN A 145 9.67 -18.54 17.48
CA ASN A 145 9.97 -18.58 18.90
C ASN A 145 9.41 -17.37 19.65
N ASP A 146 9.56 -16.18 19.07
CA ASP A 146 9.01 -14.96 19.66
C ASP A 146 7.48 -15.00 19.73
N LEU A 147 6.80 -15.49 18.69
CA LEU A 147 5.35 -15.66 18.69
C LEU A 147 4.86 -16.61 19.80
N VAL A 148 5.56 -17.74 20.00
CA VAL A 148 5.19 -18.73 21.03
C VAL A 148 5.37 -18.17 22.44
N ASN A 149 6.39 -17.34 22.66
CA ASN A 149 6.72 -16.79 23.97
C ASN A 149 6.09 -15.43 24.25
N ALA A 150 5.49 -14.78 23.26
CA ALA A 150 4.88 -13.47 23.40
C ALA A 150 3.59 -13.55 24.24
N LYS A 151 3.47 -12.65 25.22
CA LYS A 151 2.22 -12.45 25.98
C LYS A 151 1.22 -11.56 25.25
N ARG A 152 1.67 -10.80 24.27
CA ARG A 152 0.85 -9.87 23.49
C ARG A 152 1.43 -9.74 22.08
N LEU A 153 0.56 -9.78 21.08
CA LEU A 153 0.85 -9.49 19.69
C LEU A 153 0.10 -8.23 19.29
N VAL A 154 0.79 -7.29 18.64
CA VAL A 154 0.18 -6.12 18.00
C VAL A 154 0.39 -6.25 16.50
N TYR A 155 -0.71 -6.28 15.75
CA TYR A 155 -0.70 -6.39 14.30
C TYR A 155 -1.24 -5.10 13.68
N PHE A 156 -0.41 -4.39 12.91
CA PHE A 156 -0.82 -3.20 12.17
C PHE A 156 -1.34 -3.61 10.81
N THR A 157 -2.65 -3.44 10.60
CA THR A 157 -3.25 -3.66 9.28
C THR A 157 -3.24 -2.36 8.48
N ASP A 158 -2.96 -2.45 7.18
CA ASP A 158 -3.14 -1.32 6.28
C ASP A 158 -4.64 -1.03 6.04
N LYS A 159 -4.94 0.21 5.61
CA LYS A 159 -6.32 0.67 5.33
C LYS A 159 -7.09 -0.18 4.31
N ILE A 160 -6.37 -0.88 3.43
CA ILE A 160 -6.95 -1.74 2.40
C ILE A 160 -7.54 -3.02 3.03
N GLY A 161 -6.97 -3.50 4.13
CA GLY A 161 -7.37 -4.75 4.80
C GLY A 161 -8.48 -4.61 5.84
N ARG A 162 -9.11 -3.45 6.02
CA ARG A 162 -10.27 -3.33 6.90
C ARG A 162 -11.51 -3.87 6.20
N ALA A 163 -11.63 -5.18 6.12
CA ALA A 163 -12.95 -5.77 6.09
C ALA A 163 -13.62 -5.36 7.42
N HIS A 164 -14.69 -4.58 7.36
CA HIS A 164 -15.57 -4.45 8.50
C HIS A 164 -16.23 -5.82 8.71
N VAL A 165 -15.75 -6.54 9.72
CA VAL A 165 -16.47 -7.67 10.29
C VAL A 165 -17.59 -7.12 11.14
#